data_d369546ee283ac7bf29c902ec37087ca
#
_entry.id   d369546ee283ac7bf29c902ec37087ca
#
_cell.length_a   1.000
_cell.length_b   1.000
_cell.length_c   1.000
_cell.angle_alpha   90.00
_cell.angle_beta   90.00
_cell.angle_gamma   90.00
#
_symmetry.space_group_name_H-M   'P 1'
#
loop_
_entity.id
_entity.type
_entity.pdbx_description
1 polymer ?
#
loop_
_entity_poly.entity_id
_entity_poly.type
_entity_poly.pdbx_seq_one_letter_code
_entity_poly.pdbx_strand_id
1 'polypeptide(L)'
;MRVLNVSGEPMHFKAGQPLAELHPITEVVGAIPSEEGKDGYKAVIQEMISGVDPGVDEDTKTRLAQLLNEFTPVLSRNETDMGLTNIVMHRIDTADAEPTRQALRRQSKPASEAIDQMVPELLRAGLIEPSVSPWAANIVVVKKKDGSARCCIDYRQLNAVTKKDRYPLPRTDSCLDSMNGSRWFSTFDLRSAYHQVSIHPLDREKTSFICHRESYQYRTMPFGLCNAGATFQRLMDVVLNGLSLQICL
;
A
#
# COMPACT_ATOMS: atom_id res chain seq x y z
N MET A 1 -7.32 17.97 22.44
CA MET A 1 -8.03 17.07 21.50
C MET A 1 -8.86 17.93 20.56
N ARG A 2 -8.68 17.83 19.25
CA ARG A 2 -9.57 18.51 18.27
C ARG A 2 -10.57 17.47 17.78
N VAL A 3 -11.85 17.80 17.81
CA VAL A 3 -12.94 16.96 17.29
C VAL A 3 -13.36 17.54 15.96
N LEU A 4 -13.31 16.74 14.89
CA LEU A 4 -13.78 17.13 13.57
C LEU A 4 -15.20 16.63 13.37
N ASN A 5 -16.13 17.55 13.13
CA ASN A 5 -17.49 17.19 12.74
C ASN A 5 -17.56 16.96 11.23
N VAL A 6 -17.76 15.73 10.81
CA VAL A 6 -17.86 15.32 9.38
C VAL A 6 -19.32 15.21 8.89
N SER A 7 -20.30 15.48 9.74
CA SER A 7 -21.73 15.29 9.40
C SER A 7 -22.36 16.44 8.61
N GLY A 8 -21.69 17.60 8.50
CA GLY A 8 -22.22 18.80 7.86
C GLY A 8 -23.34 19.53 8.67
N GLU A 9 -23.83 18.96 9.76
CA GLU A 9 -24.83 19.54 10.63
C GLU A 9 -24.17 19.97 11.94
N PRO A 10 -24.62 21.11 12.57
CA PRO A 10 -24.09 21.52 13.86
C PRO A 10 -24.38 20.49 14.95
N MET A 11 -23.32 19.96 15.58
CA MET A 11 -23.44 19.05 16.70
C MET A 11 -23.29 19.80 18.03
N HIS A 12 -24.25 19.65 18.92
CA HIS A 12 -24.23 20.21 20.26
C HIS A 12 -23.87 19.12 21.28
N PHE A 13 -22.79 19.35 22.03
CA PHE A 13 -22.36 18.45 23.09
C PHE A 13 -22.72 19.05 24.46
N LYS A 14 -23.23 18.21 25.36
CA LYS A 14 -23.47 18.60 26.76
C LYS A 14 -22.17 18.45 27.56
N ALA A 15 -21.99 19.31 28.56
CA ALA A 15 -20.87 19.15 29.48
C ALA A 15 -20.90 17.77 30.15
N GLY A 16 -19.78 17.03 30.12
CA GLY A 16 -19.67 15.66 30.62
C GLY A 16 -20.08 14.56 29.67
N GLN A 17 -20.51 14.86 28.43
CA GLN A 17 -20.80 13.85 27.43
C GLN A 17 -19.50 13.30 26.84
N PRO A 18 -19.30 11.97 26.80
CA PRO A 18 -18.12 11.39 26.16
C PRO A 18 -18.14 11.66 24.65
N LEU A 19 -17.07 12.28 24.13
CA LEU A 19 -16.92 12.64 22.71
C LEU A 19 -16.30 11.53 21.87
N ALA A 20 -15.59 10.62 22.51
CA ALA A 20 -14.97 9.47 21.89
C ALA A 20 -14.61 8.43 22.96
N GLU A 21 -14.64 7.18 22.60
CA GLU A 21 -14.13 6.07 23.40
C GLU A 21 -12.75 5.70 22.88
N LEU A 22 -11.75 5.78 23.74
CA LEU A 22 -10.39 5.30 23.44
C LEU A 22 -10.36 3.79 23.66
N HIS A 23 -10.45 3.03 22.60
CA HIS A 23 -10.17 1.61 22.66
C HIS A 23 -8.66 1.39 22.61
N PRO A 24 -8.06 0.66 23.56
CA PRO A 24 -6.68 0.22 23.41
C PRO A 24 -6.60 -0.63 22.14
N ILE A 25 -5.54 -0.44 21.34
CA ILE A 25 -5.25 -1.31 20.20
C ILE A 25 -4.94 -2.68 20.78
N THR A 26 -5.92 -3.58 20.72
CA THR A 26 -5.81 -4.93 21.30
C THR A 26 -5.10 -5.92 20.38
N GLU A 27 -4.91 -5.60 19.11
CA GLU A 27 -4.16 -6.43 18.17
C GLU A 27 -3.46 -5.53 17.12
N VAL A 28 -2.15 -5.52 17.18
CA VAL A 28 -1.33 -5.23 15.99
C VAL A 28 -1.30 -6.54 15.21
N VAL A 29 -2.11 -6.66 14.16
CA VAL A 29 -2.06 -7.80 13.25
C VAL A 29 -0.82 -7.65 12.36
N GLY A 30 0.34 -7.73 12.99
CA GLY A 30 1.61 -8.00 12.38
C GLY A 30 2.10 -9.30 12.96
N ALA A 31 2.59 -10.21 12.15
CA ALA A 31 3.23 -11.41 12.66
C ALA A 31 4.32 -10.99 13.65
N ILE A 32 4.19 -11.37 14.92
CA ILE A 32 5.26 -11.23 15.91
C ILE A 32 6.42 -12.07 15.36
N PRO A 33 7.57 -11.48 15.03
CA PRO A 33 8.68 -12.26 14.50
C PRO A 33 9.10 -13.30 15.54
N SER A 34 9.18 -14.55 15.14
CA SER A 34 9.84 -15.58 15.93
C SER A 34 11.30 -15.17 16.18
N GLU A 35 11.94 -15.68 17.22
CA GLU A 35 13.33 -15.34 17.56
C GLU A 35 14.33 -15.59 16.41
N GLU A 36 14.05 -16.58 15.55
CA GLU A 36 14.80 -16.84 14.31
C GLU A 36 14.76 -15.69 13.28
N GLY A 37 13.79 -14.77 13.38
CA GLY A 37 13.69 -13.61 12.51
C GLY A 37 14.63 -12.43 12.83
N LYS A 38 15.24 -12.41 14.03
CA LYS A 38 16.03 -11.23 14.49
C LYS A 38 17.31 -10.99 13.68
N ASP A 39 17.94 -12.04 13.16
CA ASP A 39 19.17 -11.88 12.37
C ASP A 39 18.93 -11.22 11.00
N GLY A 40 17.77 -11.46 10.39
CA GLY A 40 17.38 -10.80 9.13
C GLY A 40 17.22 -9.27 9.25
N TYR A 41 16.75 -8.79 10.40
CA TYR A 41 16.60 -7.36 10.64
C TYR A 41 17.93 -6.64 10.93
N LYS A 42 18.91 -7.33 11.53
CA LYS A 42 20.25 -6.75 11.77
C LYS A 42 20.89 -6.30 10.45
N ALA A 43 20.79 -7.12 9.40
CA ALA A 43 21.34 -6.76 8.08
C ALA A 43 20.62 -5.54 7.49
N VAL A 44 19.29 -5.48 7.59
CA VAL A 44 18.49 -4.34 7.10
C VAL A 44 18.84 -3.05 7.86
N ILE A 45 18.93 -3.11 9.19
CA ILE A 45 19.31 -1.96 10.01
C ILE A 45 20.74 -1.50 9.69
N GLN A 46 21.66 -2.44 9.52
CA GLN A 46 23.05 -2.12 9.17
C GLN A 46 23.14 -1.45 7.79
N GLU A 47 22.35 -1.89 6.82
CA GLU A 47 22.23 -1.25 5.50
C GLU A 47 21.68 0.17 5.63
N MET A 48 20.61 0.37 6.41
CA MET A 48 20.03 1.69 6.67
C MET A 48 21.07 2.64 7.31
N ILE A 49 21.81 2.19 8.32
CA ILE A 49 22.83 2.99 8.99
C ILE A 49 24.00 3.32 8.06
N SER A 50 24.40 2.38 7.19
CA SER A 50 25.46 2.63 6.20
C SER A 50 25.10 3.68 5.16
N GLY A 51 23.80 3.89 4.90
CA GLY A 51 23.27 4.91 4.00
C GLY A 51 23.14 6.31 4.65
N VAL A 52 23.41 6.44 5.95
CA VAL A 52 23.37 7.74 6.66
C VAL A 52 24.53 8.63 6.21
N ASP A 53 24.25 9.93 6.05
CA ASP A 53 25.25 10.92 5.65
C ASP A 53 26.53 10.81 6.50
N PRO A 54 27.72 10.80 5.86
CA PRO A 54 29.01 10.71 6.58
C PRO A 54 29.24 11.84 7.58
N GLY A 55 28.58 12.98 7.41
CA GLY A 55 28.66 14.12 8.33
C GLY A 55 27.94 13.93 9.67
N VAL A 56 27.15 12.84 9.81
CA VAL A 56 26.49 12.47 11.07
C VAL A 56 27.52 11.78 11.98
N ASP A 57 27.61 12.23 13.24
CA ASP A 57 28.51 11.64 14.23
C ASP A 57 28.08 10.20 14.63
N GLU A 58 29.05 9.42 15.14
CA GLU A 58 28.85 8.01 15.46
C GLU A 58 27.89 7.78 16.66
N ASP A 59 27.79 8.76 17.59
CA ASP A 59 26.84 8.67 18.70
C ASP A 59 25.39 8.76 18.17
N THR A 60 25.14 9.71 17.28
CA THR A 60 23.84 9.85 16.61
C THR A 60 23.49 8.62 15.78
N LYS A 61 24.43 8.02 15.04
CA LYS A 61 24.21 6.77 14.29
C LYS A 61 23.88 5.61 15.24
N THR A 62 24.58 5.53 16.38
CA THR A 62 24.32 4.49 17.39
C THR A 62 22.92 4.64 17.98
N ARG A 63 22.48 5.84 18.31
CA ARG A 63 21.13 6.12 18.81
C ARG A 63 20.07 5.81 17.76
N LEU A 64 20.33 6.12 16.49
CA LEU A 64 19.44 5.77 15.37
C LEU A 64 19.32 4.25 15.23
N ALA A 65 20.44 3.52 15.31
CA ALA A 65 20.40 2.05 15.26
C ALA A 65 19.61 1.45 16.43
N GLN A 66 19.73 2.01 17.63
CA GLN A 66 18.92 1.60 18.80
C GLN A 66 17.43 1.82 18.54
N LEU A 67 17.05 3.01 18.04
CA LEU A 67 15.66 3.34 17.68
C LEU A 67 15.13 2.37 16.64
N LEU A 68 15.85 2.11 15.55
CA LEU A 68 15.43 1.16 14.51
C LEU A 68 15.25 -0.26 15.06
N ASN A 69 16.08 -0.68 16.03
CA ASN A 69 15.92 -1.96 16.70
C ASN A 69 14.62 -2.04 17.54
N GLU A 70 14.18 -0.95 18.15
CA GLU A 70 12.90 -0.90 18.88
C GLU A 70 11.71 -1.04 17.91
N PHE A 71 11.83 -0.49 16.70
CA PHE A 71 10.81 -0.53 15.66
C PHE A 71 10.99 -1.67 14.65
N THR A 72 11.80 -2.68 14.95
CA THR A 72 12.02 -3.86 14.10
C THR A 72 10.71 -4.47 13.53
N PRO A 73 9.60 -4.59 14.28
CA PRO A 73 8.36 -5.20 13.76
C PRO A 73 7.72 -4.46 12.59
N VAL A 74 8.06 -3.19 12.35
CA VAL A 74 7.53 -2.39 11.22
C VAL A 74 8.47 -2.34 10.02
N LEU A 75 9.67 -2.91 10.14
CA LEU A 75 10.64 -2.99 9.06
C LEU A 75 10.36 -4.22 8.18
N SER A 76 10.42 -4.04 6.86
CA SER A 76 10.26 -5.13 5.89
C SER A 76 11.61 -5.75 5.54
N ARG A 77 11.70 -7.08 5.54
CA ARG A 77 12.90 -7.86 5.16
C ARG A 77 12.95 -8.19 3.68
N ASN A 78 11.79 -8.27 3.02
CA ASN A 78 11.69 -8.65 1.61
C ASN A 78 10.38 -8.12 0.99
N GLU A 79 10.18 -8.33 -0.30
CA GLU A 79 9.04 -7.77 -1.06
C GLU A 79 7.66 -8.28 -0.62
N THR A 80 7.59 -9.41 0.04
CA THR A 80 6.34 -10.02 0.53
C THR A 80 6.13 -9.85 2.03
N ASP A 81 7.13 -9.32 2.74
CA ASP A 81 7.05 -9.02 4.18
C ASP A 81 6.38 -7.67 4.38
N MET A 82 5.06 -7.65 4.30
CA MET A 82 4.24 -6.45 4.43
C MET A 82 3.02 -6.71 5.31
N GLY A 83 2.59 -5.68 6.04
CA GLY A 83 1.36 -5.72 6.82
C GLY A 83 0.11 -5.54 5.97
N LEU A 84 -1.04 -5.68 6.58
CA LEU A 84 -2.35 -5.39 6.01
C LEU A 84 -3.07 -4.40 6.92
N THR A 85 -3.49 -3.24 6.39
CA THR A 85 -4.25 -2.27 7.16
C THR A 85 -5.74 -2.61 7.17
N ASN A 86 -6.39 -2.32 8.30
CA ASN A 86 -7.85 -2.37 8.47
C ASN A 86 -8.49 -0.97 8.54
N ILE A 87 -7.70 0.10 8.42
CA ILE A 87 -8.18 1.49 8.55
C ILE A 87 -9.07 1.87 7.37
N VAL A 88 -8.68 1.49 6.15
CA VAL A 88 -9.44 1.74 4.92
C VAL A 88 -9.50 0.49 4.05
N MET A 89 -10.57 0.39 3.26
CA MET A 89 -10.68 -0.61 2.21
C MET A 89 -10.84 0.10 0.86
N HIS A 90 -10.18 -0.43 -0.17
CA HIS A 90 -10.35 0.09 -1.52
C HIS A 90 -11.70 -0.33 -2.10
N ARG A 91 -12.47 0.64 -2.61
CA ARG A 91 -13.74 0.43 -3.31
C ARG A 91 -13.57 0.68 -4.81
N ILE A 92 -14.28 -0.14 -5.60
CA ILE A 92 -14.31 0.01 -7.06
C ILE A 92 -15.77 0.22 -7.47
N ASP A 93 -16.20 1.48 -7.53
CA ASP A 93 -17.57 1.83 -7.93
C ASP A 93 -17.66 1.90 -9.45
N THR A 94 -18.30 0.89 -10.04
CA THR A 94 -18.56 0.80 -11.47
C THR A 94 -20.02 1.16 -11.82
N ALA A 95 -20.81 1.66 -10.88
CA ALA A 95 -22.25 1.80 -11.00
C ALA A 95 -22.87 0.52 -11.57
N ASP A 96 -23.76 0.66 -12.57
CA ASP A 96 -24.46 -0.45 -13.23
C ASP A 96 -23.73 -0.94 -14.50
N ALA A 97 -22.41 -0.70 -14.59
CA ALA A 97 -21.65 -1.13 -15.77
C ALA A 97 -21.55 -2.65 -15.83
N GLU A 98 -21.80 -3.18 -17.03
CA GLU A 98 -21.60 -4.59 -17.31
C GLU A 98 -20.13 -5.01 -17.16
N PRO A 99 -19.88 -6.25 -16.70
CA PRO A 99 -18.54 -6.76 -16.56
C PRO A 99 -17.73 -6.71 -17.85
N THR A 100 -16.54 -6.13 -17.78
CA THR A 100 -15.62 -6.07 -18.92
C THR A 100 -14.78 -7.35 -18.99
N ARG A 101 -14.75 -7.95 -20.18
CA ARG A 101 -13.96 -9.16 -20.44
C ARG A 101 -13.03 -8.95 -21.61
N GLN A 102 -11.74 -9.03 -21.36
CA GLN A 102 -10.72 -9.01 -22.41
C GLN A 102 -10.50 -10.43 -22.94
N ALA A 103 -10.38 -10.57 -24.27
CA ALA A 103 -9.97 -11.83 -24.86
C ALA A 103 -8.53 -12.17 -24.43
N LEU A 104 -8.27 -13.42 -24.09
CA LEU A 104 -6.95 -13.88 -23.70
C LEU A 104 -5.94 -13.61 -24.82
N ARG A 105 -4.85 -12.93 -24.52
CA ARG A 105 -3.76 -12.63 -25.46
C ARG A 105 -2.70 -13.72 -25.41
N ARG A 106 -2.19 -14.07 -26.59
CA ARG A 106 -1.01 -14.95 -26.68
C ARG A 106 0.20 -14.24 -26.06
N GLN A 107 0.85 -14.93 -25.15
CA GLN A 107 2.08 -14.46 -24.51
C GLN A 107 3.30 -15.03 -25.25
N SER A 108 4.41 -14.28 -25.25
CA SER A 108 5.72 -14.82 -25.66
C SER A 108 6.24 -15.79 -24.58
N LYS A 109 7.16 -16.69 -24.94
CA LYS A 109 7.71 -17.64 -23.97
C LYS A 109 8.32 -16.97 -22.73
N PRO A 110 9.16 -15.92 -22.84
CA PRO A 110 9.69 -15.22 -21.65
C PRO A 110 8.59 -14.53 -20.82
N ALA A 111 7.53 -14.04 -21.46
CA ALA A 111 6.41 -13.45 -20.75
C ALA A 111 5.59 -14.51 -19.98
N SER A 112 5.41 -15.69 -20.58
CA SER A 112 4.75 -16.82 -19.92
C SER A 112 5.54 -17.27 -18.68
N GLU A 113 6.85 -17.43 -18.80
CA GLU A 113 7.74 -17.80 -17.70
C GLU A 113 7.68 -16.77 -16.54
N ALA A 114 7.64 -15.47 -16.86
CA ALA A 114 7.49 -14.42 -15.84
C ALA A 114 6.13 -14.49 -15.12
N ILE A 115 5.06 -14.82 -15.84
CA ILE A 115 3.72 -15.00 -15.27
C ILE A 115 3.68 -16.25 -14.37
N ASP A 116 4.32 -17.36 -14.81
CA ASP A 116 4.40 -18.60 -14.07
C ASP A 116 5.17 -18.46 -12.74
N GLN A 117 6.07 -17.49 -12.65
CA GLN A 117 6.74 -17.12 -11.38
C GLN A 117 5.85 -16.23 -10.51
N MET A 118 5.25 -15.18 -11.09
CA MET A 118 4.47 -14.18 -10.37
C MET A 118 3.24 -14.76 -9.66
N VAL A 119 2.44 -15.60 -10.36
CA VAL A 119 1.15 -16.06 -9.81
C VAL A 119 1.32 -16.90 -8.55
N PRO A 120 2.23 -17.90 -8.48
CA PRO A 120 2.48 -18.62 -7.23
C PRO A 120 3.02 -17.74 -6.10
N GLU A 121 3.80 -16.71 -6.41
CA GLU A 121 4.30 -15.76 -5.40
C GLU A 121 3.15 -14.96 -4.79
N LEU A 122 2.27 -14.40 -5.62
CA LEU A 122 1.11 -13.66 -5.15
C LEU A 122 0.12 -14.54 -4.37
N LEU A 123 -0.07 -15.80 -4.79
CA LEU A 123 -0.89 -16.78 -4.05
C LEU A 123 -0.30 -17.10 -2.67
N ARG A 124 1.01 -17.39 -2.61
CA ARG A 124 1.70 -17.67 -1.33
C ARG A 124 1.67 -16.47 -0.39
N ALA A 125 1.78 -15.26 -0.93
CA ALA A 125 1.65 -14.03 -0.16
C ALA A 125 0.20 -13.69 0.23
N GLY A 126 -0.80 -14.46 -0.23
CA GLY A 126 -2.21 -14.22 0.07
C GLY A 126 -2.80 -12.96 -0.57
N LEU A 127 -2.11 -12.40 -1.58
CA LEU A 127 -2.52 -11.17 -2.26
C LEU A 127 -3.62 -11.40 -3.29
N ILE A 128 -3.67 -12.61 -3.85
CA ILE A 128 -4.68 -13.04 -4.81
C ILE A 128 -5.35 -14.34 -4.36
N GLU A 129 -6.49 -14.65 -4.97
CA GLU A 129 -7.25 -15.89 -4.78
C GLU A 129 -7.84 -16.35 -6.13
N PRO A 130 -8.17 -17.66 -6.32
CA PRO A 130 -8.89 -18.14 -7.51
C PRO A 130 -10.21 -17.39 -7.69
N SER A 131 -10.61 -17.18 -8.94
CA SER A 131 -11.81 -16.40 -9.29
C SER A 131 -12.67 -17.10 -10.31
N VAL A 132 -13.99 -16.94 -10.14
CA VAL A 132 -15.02 -17.31 -11.13
C VAL A 132 -15.76 -16.06 -11.66
N SER A 133 -15.14 -14.91 -11.50
CA SER A 133 -15.71 -13.60 -11.85
C SER A 133 -16.05 -13.48 -13.34
N PRO A 134 -17.13 -12.79 -13.71
CA PRO A 134 -17.40 -12.40 -15.09
C PRO A 134 -16.44 -11.32 -15.62
N TRP A 135 -15.75 -10.60 -14.73
CA TRP A 135 -14.72 -9.64 -15.10
C TRP A 135 -13.43 -10.36 -15.47
N ALA A 136 -12.72 -9.87 -16.49
CA ALA A 136 -11.47 -10.51 -16.90
C ALA A 136 -10.51 -9.50 -17.57
N ALA A 137 -9.40 -9.21 -16.91
CA ALA A 137 -8.30 -8.42 -17.44
C ALA A 137 -7.16 -9.32 -17.93
N ASN A 138 -6.33 -8.81 -18.85
CA ASN A 138 -5.11 -9.50 -19.30
C ASN A 138 -3.89 -9.08 -18.47
N ILE A 139 -2.90 -9.98 -18.42
CA ILE A 139 -1.57 -9.65 -17.92
C ILE A 139 -0.75 -9.07 -19.07
N VAL A 140 -0.05 -7.97 -18.82
CA VAL A 140 0.91 -7.35 -19.73
C VAL A 140 2.28 -7.40 -19.07
N VAL A 141 3.24 -7.99 -19.78
CA VAL A 141 4.63 -8.09 -19.30
C VAL A 141 5.46 -6.99 -19.95
N VAL A 142 6.09 -6.16 -19.13
CA VAL A 142 6.93 -5.04 -19.56
C VAL A 142 8.36 -5.29 -19.10
N LYS A 143 9.34 -5.05 -19.98
CA LYS A 143 10.77 -5.06 -19.60
C LYS A 143 11.11 -3.81 -18.80
N LYS A 144 11.73 -4.00 -17.64
CA LYS A 144 12.38 -2.92 -16.89
C LYS A 144 13.69 -2.49 -17.56
N LYS A 145 14.24 -1.34 -17.12
CA LYS A 145 15.53 -0.83 -17.60
C LYS A 145 16.70 -1.80 -17.32
N ASP A 146 16.62 -2.55 -16.23
CA ASP A 146 17.58 -3.58 -15.83
C ASP A 146 17.42 -4.91 -16.60
N GLY A 147 16.49 -4.99 -17.56
CA GLY A 147 16.19 -6.19 -18.35
C GLY A 147 15.24 -7.19 -17.68
N SER A 148 14.91 -7.02 -16.41
CA SER A 148 13.95 -7.88 -15.71
C SER A 148 12.51 -7.67 -16.22
N ALA A 149 11.65 -8.68 -16.06
CA ALA A 149 10.25 -8.62 -16.45
C ALA A 149 9.41 -8.02 -15.30
N ARG A 150 8.49 -7.13 -15.63
CA ARG A 150 7.44 -6.65 -14.73
C ARG A 150 6.08 -7.04 -15.29
N CYS A 151 5.35 -7.86 -14.56
CA CYS A 151 3.98 -8.21 -14.90
C CYS A 151 3.02 -7.14 -14.36
N CYS A 152 2.12 -6.66 -15.21
CA CYS A 152 1.11 -5.66 -14.87
C CYS A 152 -0.25 -6.19 -15.33
N ILE A 153 -1.32 -5.92 -14.58
CA ILE A 153 -2.68 -6.24 -15.01
C ILE A 153 -3.24 -5.06 -15.79
N ASP A 154 -3.84 -5.32 -16.94
CA ASP A 154 -4.42 -4.29 -17.81
C ASP A 154 -5.82 -3.88 -17.36
N TYR A 155 -5.89 -3.01 -16.37
CA TYR A 155 -7.16 -2.49 -15.85
C TYR A 155 -7.74 -1.31 -16.64
N ARG A 156 -7.26 -1.00 -17.84
CA ARG A 156 -7.76 0.15 -18.61
C ARG A 156 -9.25 0.10 -18.87
N GLN A 157 -9.81 -1.08 -19.18
CA GLN A 157 -11.25 -1.23 -19.39
C GLN A 157 -12.04 -1.09 -18.10
N LEU A 158 -11.60 -1.69 -17.00
CA LEU A 158 -12.18 -1.49 -15.68
C LEU A 158 -12.11 0.00 -15.27
N ASN A 159 -10.96 0.61 -15.44
CA ASN A 159 -10.76 2.02 -15.12
C ASN A 159 -11.68 2.95 -15.92
N ALA A 160 -12.01 2.60 -17.17
CA ALA A 160 -12.91 3.40 -18.00
C ALA A 160 -14.33 3.49 -17.45
N VAL A 161 -14.82 2.41 -16.80
CA VAL A 161 -16.16 2.33 -16.22
C VAL A 161 -16.19 2.64 -14.72
N THR A 162 -15.02 2.78 -14.07
CA THR A 162 -14.93 3.12 -12.64
C THR A 162 -15.14 4.61 -12.42
N LYS A 163 -16.01 4.99 -11.50
CA LYS A 163 -16.17 6.39 -11.05
C LYS A 163 -14.86 6.90 -10.46
N LYS A 164 -14.38 8.04 -10.98
CA LYS A 164 -13.11 8.63 -10.56
C LYS A 164 -13.26 9.32 -9.21
N ASP A 165 -12.42 8.91 -8.28
CA ASP A 165 -12.24 9.62 -7.00
C ASP A 165 -11.41 10.89 -7.25
N ARG A 166 -11.83 12.00 -6.63
CA ARG A 166 -11.16 13.30 -6.74
C ARG A 166 -10.52 13.72 -5.41
N TYR A 167 -10.08 12.74 -4.63
CA TYR A 167 -9.40 13.05 -3.37
C TYR A 167 -8.17 13.93 -3.63
N PRO A 168 -8.02 15.06 -2.91
CA PRO A 168 -6.92 15.98 -3.17
C PRO A 168 -5.58 15.34 -2.79
N LEU A 169 -4.60 15.49 -3.66
CA LEU A 169 -3.21 15.14 -3.38
C LEU A 169 -2.48 16.39 -2.86
N PRO A 170 -1.50 16.25 -1.97
CA PRO A 170 -0.66 17.36 -1.53
C PRO A 170 0.01 18.04 -2.72
N ARG A 171 0.07 19.36 -2.69
CA ARG A 171 0.77 20.13 -3.74
C ARG A 171 2.27 20.09 -3.48
N THR A 172 3.05 19.86 -4.51
CA THR A 172 4.52 19.84 -4.43
C THR A 172 5.08 21.14 -3.84
N ASP A 173 4.51 22.30 -4.22
CA ASP A 173 4.92 23.60 -3.69
C ASP A 173 4.76 23.68 -2.18
N SER A 174 3.60 23.23 -1.64
CA SER A 174 3.34 23.21 -0.21
C SER A 174 4.29 22.25 0.54
N CYS A 175 4.64 21.13 -0.08
CA CYS A 175 5.62 20.21 0.47
C CYS A 175 7.01 20.83 0.53
N LEU A 176 7.45 21.52 -0.53
CA LEU A 176 8.73 22.21 -0.55
C LEU A 176 8.81 23.36 0.48
N ASP A 177 7.72 24.13 0.60
CA ASP A 177 7.65 25.21 1.58
C ASP A 177 7.77 24.71 3.02
N SER A 178 7.16 23.56 3.33
CA SER A 178 7.21 22.95 4.68
C SER A 178 8.59 22.38 5.03
N MET A 179 9.45 22.10 4.05
CA MET A 179 10.83 21.68 4.28
C MET A 179 11.78 22.83 4.59
N ASN A 180 11.34 24.09 4.40
CA ASN A 180 12.18 25.26 4.58
C ASN A 180 12.71 25.35 6.02
N GLY A 181 14.02 25.59 6.15
CA GLY A 181 14.72 25.67 7.43
C GLY A 181 15.18 24.32 8.01
N SER A 182 14.75 23.19 7.44
CA SER A 182 15.22 21.87 7.84
C SER A 182 16.62 21.60 7.28
N ARG A 183 17.45 20.91 8.07
CA ARG A 183 18.82 20.51 7.67
C ARG A 183 18.98 19.01 7.47
N TRP A 184 18.12 18.23 8.11
CA TRP A 184 18.16 16.77 8.07
C TRP A 184 16.84 16.23 7.56
N PHE A 185 16.93 15.25 6.68
CA PHE A 185 15.78 14.60 6.07
C PHE A 185 15.94 13.09 6.18
N SER A 186 14.84 12.41 6.51
CA SER A 186 14.76 10.96 6.45
C SER A 186 13.70 10.58 5.41
N THR A 187 14.02 9.59 4.58
CA THR A 187 13.09 9.08 3.57
C THR A 187 12.63 7.69 3.98
N PHE A 188 11.33 7.47 3.95
CA PHE A 188 10.71 6.17 4.19
C PHE A 188 9.98 5.72 2.93
N ASP A 189 10.25 4.49 2.51
CA ASP A 189 9.52 3.84 1.42
C ASP A 189 8.67 2.70 1.97
N LEU A 190 7.37 2.75 1.73
CA LEU A 190 6.44 1.72 2.18
C LEU A 190 6.49 0.54 1.20
N ARG A 191 6.98 -0.60 1.68
CA ARG A 191 7.09 -1.81 0.86
C ARG A 191 5.75 -2.22 0.29
N SER A 192 5.65 -2.25 -1.05
CA SER A 192 4.43 -2.63 -1.78
C SER A 192 3.16 -1.95 -1.25
N ALA A 193 3.24 -0.65 -0.98
CA ALA A 193 2.27 0.17 -0.25
C ALA A 193 0.80 -0.12 -0.60
N TYR A 194 0.47 -0.28 -1.88
CA TYR A 194 -0.90 -0.57 -2.31
C TYR A 194 -1.38 -1.94 -1.84
N HIS A 195 -0.52 -2.94 -1.80
CA HIS A 195 -0.88 -4.28 -1.32
C HIS A 195 -1.13 -4.34 0.19
N GLN A 196 -0.80 -3.30 0.94
CA GLN A 196 -1.14 -3.17 2.35
C GLN A 196 -2.60 -2.76 2.58
N VAL A 197 -3.35 -2.42 1.53
CA VAL A 197 -4.77 -2.03 1.59
C VAL A 197 -5.65 -3.15 1.04
N SER A 198 -6.63 -3.61 1.82
CA SER A 198 -7.60 -4.60 1.35
C SER A 198 -8.55 -4.03 0.31
N ILE A 199 -8.95 -4.85 -0.66
CA ILE A 199 -10.12 -4.55 -1.50
C ILE A 199 -11.38 -4.98 -0.74
N HIS A 200 -12.40 -4.14 -0.80
CA HIS A 200 -13.70 -4.48 -0.23
C HIS A 200 -14.22 -5.79 -0.87
N PRO A 201 -14.73 -6.76 -0.09
CA PRO A 201 -15.11 -8.08 -0.59
C PRO A 201 -16.03 -8.06 -1.81
N LEU A 202 -17.01 -7.13 -1.87
CA LEU A 202 -17.94 -6.96 -3.00
C LEU A 202 -17.28 -6.41 -4.27
N ASP A 203 -16.04 -5.94 -4.19
CA ASP A 203 -15.34 -5.34 -5.34
C ASP A 203 -14.15 -6.19 -5.83
N ARG A 204 -13.79 -7.27 -5.10
CA ARG A 204 -12.66 -8.15 -5.46
C ARG A 204 -12.83 -8.76 -6.83
N GLU A 205 -14.02 -9.23 -7.17
CA GLU A 205 -14.33 -9.85 -8.46
C GLU A 205 -14.00 -8.94 -9.65
N LYS A 206 -14.11 -7.60 -9.49
CA LYS A 206 -13.80 -6.61 -10.53
C LYS A 206 -12.32 -6.59 -10.89
N THR A 207 -11.45 -7.05 -9.98
CA THR A 207 -10.01 -7.12 -10.20
C THR A 207 -9.55 -8.41 -10.85
N SER A 208 -10.48 -9.25 -11.29
CA SER A 208 -10.14 -10.54 -11.88
C SER A 208 -9.30 -10.39 -13.13
N PHE A 209 -8.32 -11.28 -13.25
CA PHE A 209 -7.44 -11.37 -14.41
C PHE A 209 -7.24 -12.82 -14.85
N ILE A 210 -6.94 -13.01 -16.13
CA ILE A 210 -6.77 -14.31 -16.74
C ILE A 210 -5.29 -14.65 -16.86
N CYS A 211 -4.90 -15.82 -16.36
CA CYS A 211 -3.58 -16.40 -16.52
C CYS A 211 -3.73 -17.79 -17.13
N HIS A 212 -3.20 -17.99 -18.34
CA HIS A 212 -3.33 -19.26 -19.08
C HIS A 212 -4.79 -19.72 -19.18
N ARG A 213 -5.18 -20.74 -18.41
CA ARG A 213 -6.55 -21.29 -18.36
C ARG A 213 -7.26 -21.04 -17.04
N GLU A 214 -6.65 -20.26 -16.15
CA GLU A 214 -7.13 -19.99 -14.81
C GLU A 214 -7.42 -18.50 -14.65
N SER A 215 -8.28 -18.18 -13.71
CA SER A 215 -8.61 -16.80 -13.35
C SER A 215 -8.34 -16.59 -11.87
N TYR A 216 -7.78 -15.42 -11.56
CA TYR A 216 -7.48 -14.99 -10.20
C TYR A 216 -8.03 -13.58 -9.98
N GLN A 217 -8.29 -13.23 -8.72
CA GLN A 217 -8.68 -11.88 -8.31
C GLN A 217 -7.84 -11.43 -7.12
N TYR A 218 -7.68 -10.12 -6.97
CA TYR A 218 -6.93 -9.57 -5.85
C TYR A 218 -7.77 -9.47 -4.58
N ARG A 219 -7.17 -9.81 -3.46
CA ARG A 219 -7.68 -9.56 -2.10
C ARG A 219 -7.24 -8.18 -1.60
N THR A 220 -6.07 -7.73 -2.08
CA THR A 220 -5.44 -6.45 -1.75
C THR A 220 -5.39 -5.55 -2.97
N MET A 221 -5.26 -4.26 -2.78
CA MET A 221 -5.27 -3.26 -3.84
C MET A 221 -4.05 -3.40 -4.76
N PRO A 222 -4.22 -3.81 -6.04
CA PRO A 222 -3.12 -3.92 -6.98
C PRO A 222 -2.75 -2.56 -7.58
N PHE A 223 -1.58 -2.54 -8.21
CA PHE A 223 -1.21 -1.44 -9.10
C PHE A 223 -2.11 -1.39 -10.35
N GLY A 224 -2.32 -0.19 -10.88
CA GLY A 224 -3.05 0.02 -12.13
C GLY A 224 -4.52 0.39 -11.97
N LEU A 225 -5.10 0.33 -10.77
CA LEU A 225 -6.45 0.86 -10.50
C LEU A 225 -6.43 2.38 -10.44
N CYS A 226 -7.42 3.03 -11.09
CA CYS A 226 -7.44 4.49 -11.24
C CYS A 226 -7.58 5.27 -9.92
N ASN A 227 -8.22 4.67 -8.91
CA ASN A 227 -8.46 5.32 -7.62
C ASN A 227 -7.51 4.83 -6.51
N ALA A 228 -6.51 4.00 -6.85
CA ALA A 228 -5.56 3.47 -5.86
C ALA A 228 -4.81 4.60 -5.13
N GLY A 229 -4.31 5.59 -5.87
CA GLY A 229 -3.63 6.75 -5.29
C GLY A 229 -4.51 7.55 -4.34
N ALA A 230 -5.78 7.80 -4.71
CA ALA A 230 -6.74 8.51 -3.86
C ALA A 230 -7.03 7.74 -2.56
N THR A 231 -7.24 6.43 -2.64
CA THR A 231 -7.43 5.58 -1.46
C THR A 231 -6.21 5.58 -0.56
N PHE A 232 -5.01 5.48 -1.15
CA PHE A 232 -3.76 5.46 -0.41
C PHE A 232 -3.47 6.82 0.25
N GLN A 233 -3.73 7.93 -0.44
CA GLN A 233 -3.60 9.27 0.16
C GLN A 233 -4.54 9.44 1.35
N ARG A 234 -5.79 8.99 1.24
CA ARG A 234 -6.75 9.02 2.35
C ARG A 234 -6.27 8.19 3.55
N LEU A 235 -5.63 7.06 3.30
CA LEU A 235 -4.99 6.27 4.36
C LEU A 235 -3.86 7.07 5.02
N MET A 236 -2.98 7.68 4.23
CA MET A 236 -1.86 8.48 4.76
C MET A 236 -2.35 9.67 5.57
N ASP A 237 -3.40 10.37 5.13
CA ASP A 237 -3.96 11.50 5.88
C ASP A 237 -4.54 11.06 7.24
N VAL A 238 -5.06 9.84 7.34
CA VAL A 238 -5.52 9.28 8.63
C VAL A 238 -4.33 8.90 9.50
N VAL A 239 -3.34 8.19 8.94
CA VAL A 239 -2.18 7.68 9.68
C VAL A 239 -1.28 8.83 10.15
N LEU A 240 -1.07 9.83 9.29
CA LEU A 240 -0.20 10.98 9.55
C LEU A 240 -0.97 12.19 10.11
N ASN A 241 -2.18 11.98 10.61
CA ASN A 241 -3.00 13.06 11.14
C ASN A 241 -2.29 13.81 12.28
N GLY A 242 -2.10 15.12 12.12
CA GLY A 242 -1.36 15.97 13.04
C GLY A 242 0.15 15.99 12.83
N LEU A 243 0.70 15.16 11.92
CA LEU A 243 2.12 15.14 11.57
C LEU A 243 2.37 15.69 10.15
N SER A 244 1.37 15.55 9.27
CA SER A 244 1.46 15.98 7.86
C SER A 244 1.76 17.48 7.77
N LEU A 245 2.69 17.86 6.90
CA LEU A 245 3.20 19.21 6.69
C LEU A 245 3.83 19.88 7.92
N GLN A 246 4.03 19.15 9.01
CA GLN A 246 4.77 19.61 10.19
C GLN A 246 6.12 18.90 10.30
N ILE A 247 6.12 17.59 10.26
CA ILE A 247 7.31 16.73 10.35
C ILE A 247 7.33 15.61 9.30
N CYS A 248 6.22 15.37 8.59
CA CYS A 248 6.09 14.39 7.51
C CYS A 248 5.50 15.04 6.26
N LEU A 249 5.89 14.56 5.08
CA LEU A 249 5.42 15.02 3.77
C LEU A 249 4.85 13.83 2.98
#